data_610c866617a62507f2faade28da206a3
#
_entry.id   610c866617a62507f2faade28da206a3
#
_cell.length_a   1.000
_cell.length_b   1.000
_cell.length_c   1.000
_cell.angle_alpha   90.00
_cell.angle_beta   90.00
_cell.angle_gamma   90.00
#
_symmetry.space_group_name_H-M   'P 1'
#
loop_
_entity.id
_entity.type
_entity.pdbx_description
1 polymer ?
#
loop_
_entity_poly.entity_id
_entity_poly.type
_entity_poly.pdbx_seq_one_letter_code
_entity_poly.pdbx_strand_id
1 'polypeptide(L)'
;SELLLEHLRSVYPELYLVSSTTKVLTDFAALRKELERPEFRCVVPDFRLNRAFDRLDTLPQALRDKVEFLCNECCDFGCRERRACYEAVSRENLGEGGPVHRCASPDAAGGYRFSRAMENPGFIGVDDIRSTYLPKDFSQFKIEGRSLGSALLLEFLLHYLTRPPYHIHVREALYLDNGLDLF
;
A
#
# COMPACT_ATOMS: atom_id res chain seq x y z
N SER A 1 -15.88 7.69 5.96
CA SER A 1 -17.04 8.56 5.74
C SER A 1 -16.66 10.01 6.02
N GLU A 2 -17.31 10.99 5.40
CA GLU A 2 -17.05 12.41 5.63
C GLU A 2 -17.40 12.81 7.08
N LEU A 3 -18.47 12.26 7.64
CA LEU A 3 -18.85 12.46 9.05
C LEU A 3 -17.75 12.04 10.02
N LEU A 4 -17.10 10.89 9.76
CA LEU A 4 -15.97 10.45 10.59
C LEU A 4 -14.77 11.40 10.43
N LEU A 5 -14.50 11.87 9.23
CA LEU A 5 -13.42 12.82 8.98
C LEU A 5 -13.63 14.14 9.73
N GLU A 6 -14.84 14.69 9.66
CA GLU A 6 -15.22 15.90 10.39
C GLU A 6 -15.11 15.71 11.90
N HIS A 7 -15.60 14.59 12.42
CA HIS A 7 -15.49 14.23 13.83
C HIS A 7 -14.03 14.15 14.29
N LEU A 8 -13.19 13.40 13.57
CA LEU A 8 -11.78 13.25 13.91
C LEU A 8 -11.05 14.59 13.92
N ARG A 9 -11.31 15.46 12.96
CA ARG A 9 -10.69 16.80 12.92
C ARG A 9 -11.15 17.71 14.03
N SER A 10 -12.42 17.59 14.47
CA SER A 10 -12.95 18.42 15.55
C SER A 10 -12.50 17.97 16.94
N VAL A 11 -12.34 16.65 17.15
CA VAL A 11 -12.03 16.08 18.47
C VAL A 11 -10.53 15.84 18.64
N TYR A 12 -9.81 15.51 17.54
CA TYR A 12 -8.39 15.17 17.54
C TYR A 12 -7.63 15.94 16.47
N PRO A 13 -7.52 17.28 16.58
CA PRO A 13 -6.91 18.14 15.57
C PRO A 13 -5.42 17.87 15.31
N GLU A 14 -4.73 17.24 16.26
CA GLU A 14 -3.32 16.84 16.16
C GLU A 14 -3.08 15.59 15.31
N LEU A 15 -4.13 14.81 15.00
CA LEU A 15 -3.98 13.64 14.15
C LEU A 15 -3.82 14.05 12.69
N TYR A 16 -2.80 13.49 12.04
CA TYR A 16 -2.76 13.55 10.60
C TYR A 16 -3.54 12.39 9.98
N LEU A 17 -4.26 12.68 8.92
CA LEU A 17 -5.11 11.71 8.25
C LEU A 17 -4.50 11.29 6.91
N VAL A 18 -4.66 10.02 6.57
CA VAL A 18 -4.21 9.44 5.32
C VAL A 18 -5.42 8.94 4.53
N SER A 19 -5.54 9.37 3.28
CA SER A 19 -6.55 8.83 2.37
C SER A 19 -6.12 7.45 1.86
N SER A 20 -6.92 6.45 2.16
CA SER A 20 -6.58 5.04 1.90
C SER A 20 -6.72 4.65 0.43
N THR A 21 -5.87 3.73 -0.02
CA THR A 21 -5.99 3.03 -1.31
C THR A 21 -7.33 2.28 -1.47
N THR A 22 -8.06 2.02 -0.37
CA THR A 22 -9.40 1.40 -0.42
C THR A 22 -10.44 2.26 -1.14
N LYS A 23 -10.16 3.54 -1.38
CA LYS A 23 -10.98 4.40 -2.24
C LYS A 23 -10.90 4.01 -3.71
N VAL A 24 -9.90 3.22 -4.10
CA VAL A 24 -9.66 2.73 -5.46
C VAL A 24 -9.69 3.87 -6.48
N LEU A 25 -8.86 4.88 -6.25
CA LEU A 25 -8.70 6.04 -7.13
C LEU A 25 -7.83 5.66 -8.32
N THR A 26 -8.44 5.10 -9.35
CA THR A 26 -7.77 4.68 -10.59
C THR A 26 -7.71 5.77 -11.66
N ASP A 27 -8.58 6.78 -11.54
CA ASP A 27 -8.55 7.96 -12.40
C ASP A 27 -7.61 9.02 -11.83
N PHE A 28 -6.73 9.57 -12.66
CA PHE A 28 -5.73 10.54 -12.21
C PHE A 28 -6.35 11.88 -11.80
N ALA A 29 -7.43 12.31 -12.44
CA ALA A 29 -8.13 13.54 -12.05
C ALA A 29 -8.77 13.39 -10.65
N ALA A 30 -9.33 12.21 -10.36
CA ALA A 30 -9.86 11.90 -9.03
C ALA A 30 -8.74 11.85 -7.99
N LEU A 31 -7.58 11.25 -8.31
CA LEU A 31 -6.40 11.26 -7.43
C LEU A 31 -5.94 12.70 -7.15
N ARG A 32 -5.80 13.53 -8.18
CA ARG A 32 -5.38 14.92 -8.02
C ARG A 32 -6.34 15.71 -7.12
N LYS A 33 -7.64 15.56 -7.34
CA LYS A 33 -8.66 16.18 -6.48
C LYS A 33 -8.53 15.74 -5.01
N GLU A 34 -8.21 14.47 -4.77
CA GLU A 34 -7.99 13.95 -3.42
C GLU A 34 -6.71 14.50 -2.80
N LEU A 35 -5.63 14.66 -3.58
CA LEU A 35 -4.37 15.26 -3.14
C LEU A 35 -4.52 16.74 -2.77
N GLU A 36 -5.40 17.46 -3.44
CA GLU A 36 -5.70 18.88 -3.19
C GLU A 36 -6.46 19.10 -1.88
N ARG A 37 -7.05 18.07 -1.29
CA ARG A 37 -7.76 18.16 -0.02
C ARG A 37 -6.78 18.43 1.13
N PRO A 38 -6.99 19.53 1.90
CA PRO A 38 -6.06 19.91 2.98
C PRO A 38 -6.11 18.97 4.19
N GLU A 39 -7.19 18.18 4.33
CA GLU A 39 -7.39 17.26 5.44
C GLU A 39 -6.40 16.11 5.47
N PHE A 40 -5.91 15.70 4.31
CA PHE A 40 -5.01 14.56 4.22
C PHE A 40 -3.54 14.99 4.21
N ARG A 41 -2.76 14.40 5.07
CA ARG A 41 -1.30 14.46 5.07
C ARG A 41 -0.73 13.70 3.88
N CYS A 42 -1.25 12.49 3.65
CA CYS A 42 -0.89 11.64 2.54
C CYS A 42 -2.14 11.05 1.87
N VAL A 43 -2.01 10.73 0.60
CA VAL A 43 -3.02 10.03 -0.20
C VAL A 43 -2.35 8.82 -0.84
N VAL A 44 -2.90 7.65 -0.59
CA VAL A 44 -2.42 6.41 -1.21
C VAL A 44 -3.20 6.16 -2.48
N PRO A 45 -2.60 6.35 -3.67
CA PRO A 45 -3.27 6.07 -4.93
C PRO A 45 -3.56 4.58 -5.08
N ASP A 46 -4.41 4.22 -6.03
CA ASP A 46 -4.48 2.84 -6.48
C ASP A 46 -3.13 2.45 -7.13
N PHE A 47 -2.62 1.27 -6.81
CA PHE A 47 -1.30 0.79 -7.25
C PHE A 47 -1.13 0.76 -8.78
N ARG A 48 -2.22 0.75 -9.53
CA ARG A 48 -2.21 0.88 -11.00
C ARG A 48 -1.69 2.22 -11.50
N LEU A 49 -1.71 3.24 -10.65
CA LEU A 49 -1.15 4.57 -10.94
C LEU A 49 0.32 4.70 -10.53
N ASN A 50 0.90 3.69 -9.88
CA ASN A 50 2.27 3.78 -9.37
C ASN A 50 3.30 4.19 -10.43
N ARG A 51 3.14 3.76 -11.67
CA ARG A 51 4.07 4.05 -12.78
C ARG A 51 3.52 5.03 -13.83
N ALA A 52 2.46 5.74 -13.54
CA ALA A 52 1.85 6.73 -14.44
C ALA A 52 2.64 8.06 -14.46
N PHE A 53 3.95 7.98 -14.75
CA PHE A 53 4.86 9.13 -14.67
C PHE A 53 4.52 10.24 -15.68
N ASP A 54 3.92 9.92 -16.81
CA ASP A 54 3.37 10.89 -17.77
C ASP A 54 2.39 11.86 -17.10
N ARG A 55 1.73 11.44 -16.04
CA ARG A 55 0.77 12.22 -15.24
C ARG A 55 1.35 12.66 -13.90
N LEU A 56 2.02 11.76 -13.19
CA LEU A 56 2.62 12.05 -11.88
C LEU A 56 3.62 13.22 -11.95
N ASP A 57 4.40 13.32 -13.03
CA ASP A 57 5.36 14.40 -13.25
C ASP A 57 4.68 15.76 -13.48
N THR A 58 3.37 15.81 -13.76
CA THR A 58 2.61 17.06 -13.85
C THR A 58 2.16 17.63 -12.52
N LEU A 59 2.31 16.86 -11.43
CA LEU A 59 1.94 17.33 -10.09
C LEU A 59 2.95 18.37 -9.60
N PRO A 60 2.48 19.49 -9.02
CA PRO A 60 3.36 20.41 -8.30
C PRO A 60 3.95 19.74 -7.04
N GLN A 61 5.11 20.21 -6.58
CA GLN A 61 5.86 19.62 -5.45
C GLN A 61 4.97 19.38 -4.22
N ALA A 62 4.18 20.36 -3.83
CA ALA A 62 3.28 20.24 -2.67
C ALA A 62 2.28 19.08 -2.75
N LEU A 63 1.92 18.63 -3.97
CA LEU A 63 1.08 17.45 -4.14
C LEU A 63 1.90 16.17 -4.24
N ARG A 64 3.12 16.21 -4.82
CA ARG A 64 4.04 15.06 -4.83
C ARG A 64 4.39 14.61 -3.42
N ASP A 65 4.64 15.57 -2.51
CA ASP A 65 4.94 15.32 -1.09
C ASP A 65 3.82 14.58 -0.35
N LYS A 66 2.60 14.61 -0.90
CA LYS A 66 1.43 13.91 -0.33
C LYS A 66 1.17 12.54 -0.95
N VAL A 67 1.82 12.17 -2.05
CA VAL A 67 1.61 10.86 -2.68
C VAL A 67 2.35 9.79 -1.89
N GLU A 68 1.64 8.86 -1.27
CA GLU A 68 2.20 7.69 -0.59
C GLU A 68 1.97 6.44 -1.44
N PHE A 69 3.02 5.93 -2.08
CA PHE A 69 2.92 4.78 -2.98
C PHE A 69 2.84 3.46 -2.22
N LEU A 70 1.86 2.62 -2.55
CA LEU A 70 1.80 1.24 -2.08
C LEU A 70 2.72 0.36 -2.92
N CYS A 71 3.83 -0.10 -2.31
CA CYS A 71 4.93 -0.72 -3.06
C CYS A 71 4.69 -2.18 -3.44
N ASN A 72 4.00 -2.95 -2.59
CA ASN A 72 3.98 -4.43 -2.65
C ASN A 72 2.57 -5.02 -2.76
N GLU A 73 1.66 -4.32 -3.42
CA GLU A 73 0.31 -4.85 -3.70
C GLU A 73 0.36 -6.11 -4.57
N CYS A 74 -0.36 -7.14 -4.16
CA CYS A 74 -0.47 -8.39 -4.91
C CYS A 74 -1.82 -8.61 -5.59
N CYS A 75 -2.75 -7.67 -5.47
CA CYS A 75 -4.01 -7.74 -6.18
C CYS A 75 -3.78 -7.76 -7.71
N ASP A 76 -4.60 -8.51 -8.43
CA ASP A 76 -4.52 -8.55 -9.89
C ASP A 76 -4.61 -7.14 -10.49
N PHE A 77 -3.63 -6.80 -11.33
CA PHE A 77 -3.53 -5.47 -11.95
C PHE A 77 -4.75 -5.16 -12.83
N GLY A 78 -5.34 -6.18 -13.45
CA GLY A 78 -6.56 -6.09 -14.27
C GLY A 78 -7.87 -6.08 -13.49
N CYS A 79 -7.85 -6.26 -12.17
CA CYS A 79 -9.05 -6.42 -11.35
C CYS A 79 -9.95 -5.18 -11.41
N ARG A 80 -11.21 -5.37 -11.80
CA ARG A 80 -12.25 -4.31 -11.85
C ARG A 80 -13.13 -4.29 -10.60
N GLU A 81 -13.01 -5.29 -9.73
CA GLU A 81 -13.89 -5.49 -8.57
C GLU A 81 -13.25 -5.11 -7.24
N ARG A 82 -12.07 -4.48 -7.27
CA ARG A 82 -11.31 -4.13 -6.08
C ARG A 82 -12.13 -3.34 -5.06
N ARG A 83 -12.96 -2.41 -5.52
CA ARG A 83 -13.85 -1.63 -4.64
C ARG A 83 -14.88 -2.51 -3.96
N ALA A 84 -15.58 -3.38 -4.71
CA ALA A 84 -16.53 -4.32 -4.16
C ALA A 84 -15.90 -5.27 -3.14
N CYS A 85 -14.65 -5.70 -3.40
CA CYS A 85 -13.87 -6.49 -2.45
C CYS A 85 -13.67 -5.74 -1.13
N TYR A 86 -13.22 -4.49 -1.14
CA TYR A 86 -13.04 -3.71 0.08
C TYR A 86 -14.35 -3.42 0.81
N GLU A 87 -15.43 -3.17 0.08
CA GLU A 87 -16.77 -2.97 0.67
C GLU A 87 -17.28 -4.25 1.35
N ALA A 88 -17.03 -5.43 0.76
CA ALA A 88 -17.39 -6.71 1.37
C ALA A 88 -16.59 -6.96 2.66
N VAL A 89 -15.27 -6.78 2.63
CA VAL A 89 -14.41 -6.90 3.82
C VAL A 89 -14.82 -5.90 4.91
N SER A 90 -15.20 -4.67 4.53
CA SER A 90 -15.65 -3.67 5.49
C SER A 90 -16.96 -4.09 6.18
N ARG A 91 -17.93 -4.60 5.43
CA ARG A 91 -19.19 -5.10 6.00
C ARG A 91 -18.97 -6.30 6.92
N GLU A 92 -18.10 -7.22 6.51
CA GLU A 92 -17.75 -8.38 7.34
C GLU A 92 -17.15 -7.94 8.68
N ASN A 93 -16.21 -6.99 8.66
CA ASN A 93 -15.58 -6.45 9.86
C ASN A 93 -16.57 -5.70 10.78
N LEU A 94 -17.65 -5.15 10.22
CA LEU A 94 -18.70 -4.48 10.98
C LEU A 94 -19.79 -5.46 11.50
N GLY A 95 -19.69 -6.74 11.16
CA GLY A 95 -20.73 -7.74 11.48
C GLY A 95 -22.01 -7.55 10.66
N GLU A 96 -21.96 -6.72 9.62
CA GLU A 96 -23.07 -6.52 8.69
C GLU A 96 -23.07 -7.70 7.70
N GLY A 97 -24.07 -8.57 7.77
CA GLY A 97 -24.23 -9.63 6.78
C GLY A 97 -24.31 -9.10 5.35
N GLY A 98 -24.11 -9.95 4.37
CA GLY A 98 -24.18 -9.56 2.96
C GLY A 98 -23.64 -10.64 2.02
N PRO A 99 -23.68 -10.42 0.70
CA PRO A 99 -23.14 -11.38 -0.24
C PRO A 99 -21.62 -11.52 -0.04
N VAL A 100 -21.17 -12.77 0.00
CA VAL A 100 -19.74 -13.10 0.06
C VAL A 100 -19.10 -12.69 -1.25
N HIS A 101 -18.13 -11.77 -1.20
CA HIS A 101 -17.33 -11.43 -2.37
C HIS A 101 -16.29 -12.53 -2.62
N ARG A 102 -16.25 -13.06 -3.84
CA ARG A 102 -15.23 -14.02 -4.26
C ARG A 102 -14.29 -13.32 -5.24
N CYS A 103 -13.00 -13.31 -4.91
CA CYS A 103 -11.99 -12.78 -5.81
C CYS A 103 -11.98 -13.55 -7.12
N ALA A 104 -12.10 -12.84 -8.24
CA ALA A 104 -12.08 -13.41 -9.58
C ALA A 104 -10.64 -13.57 -10.15
N SER A 105 -9.61 -13.20 -9.38
CA SER A 105 -8.22 -13.38 -9.82
C SER A 105 -7.90 -14.86 -10.02
N PRO A 106 -7.19 -15.24 -11.10
CA PRO A 106 -6.81 -16.63 -11.37
C PRO A 106 -6.10 -17.33 -10.21
N ASP A 107 -5.35 -16.57 -9.42
CA ASP A 107 -4.56 -17.09 -8.29
C ASP A 107 -5.16 -16.78 -6.92
N ALA A 108 -6.44 -16.42 -6.86
CA ALA A 108 -7.09 -16.02 -5.61
C ALA A 108 -6.95 -17.06 -4.48
N ALA A 109 -6.99 -18.35 -4.82
CA ALA A 109 -6.84 -19.45 -3.87
C ALA A 109 -5.42 -19.55 -3.26
N GLY A 110 -4.42 -19.00 -3.92
CA GLY A 110 -3.01 -19.03 -3.48
C GLY A 110 -2.67 -18.06 -2.35
N GLY A 111 -3.57 -17.15 -2.01
CA GLY A 111 -3.34 -16.09 -1.03
C GLY A 111 -2.26 -15.09 -1.45
N TYR A 112 -1.85 -14.25 -0.50
CA TYR A 112 -0.76 -13.30 -0.71
C TYR A 112 0.59 -14.03 -0.74
N ARG A 113 1.41 -13.69 -1.76
CA ARG A 113 2.79 -14.17 -1.86
C ARG A 113 3.70 -13.01 -2.27
N PHE A 114 4.87 -12.90 -1.65
CA PHE A 114 5.81 -11.84 -1.96
C PHE A 114 6.32 -11.93 -3.42
N SER A 115 6.62 -13.12 -3.90
CA SER A 115 7.00 -13.35 -5.30
C SER A 115 5.95 -12.81 -6.28
N ARG A 116 4.67 -13.03 -5.98
CA ARG A 116 3.56 -12.51 -6.78
C ARG A 116 3.46 -10.99 -6.75
N ALA A 117 3.71 -10.38 -5.59
CA ALA A 117 3.77 -8.92 -5.50
C ALA A 117 4.89 -8.35 -6.37
N MET A 118 6.06 -9.01 -6.42
CA MET A 118 7.19 -8.60 -7.25
C MET A 118 6.91 -8.70 -8.76
N GLU A 119 6.03 -9.60 -9.18
CA GLU A 119 5.60 -9.75 -10.59
C GLU A 119 4.52 -8.73 -11.00
N ASN A 120 3.93 -8.03 -10.03
CA ASN A 120 2.88 -7.06 -10.30
C ASN A 120 3.43 -5.85 -11.07
N PRO A 121 2.79 -5.43 -12.18
CA PRO A 121 3.22 -4.23 -12.92
C PRO A 121 3.28 -2.95 -12.08
N GLY A 122 2.52 -2.88 -10.99
CA GLY A 122 2.53 -1.76 -10.03
C GLY A 122 3.56 -1.89 -8.90
N PHE A 123 4.33 -2.99 -8.85
CA PHE A 123 5.35 -3.18 -7.81
C PHE A 123 6.44 -2.11 -7.90
N ILE A 124 6.87 -1.63 -6.73
CA ILE A 124 7.95 -0.65 -6.61
C ILE A 124 9.05 -1.28 -5.75
N GLY A 125 10.16 -1.65 -6.37
CA GLY A 125 11.33 -2.19 -5.69
C GLY A 125 12.25 -1.09 -5.16
N VAL A 126 13.27 -1.50 -4.39
CA VAL A 126 14.25 -0.57 -3.80
C VAL A 126 15.02 0.20 -4.88
N ASP A 127 15.35 -0.46 -5.99
CA ASP A 127 16.06 0.19 -7.09
C ASP A 127 15.17 1.19 -7.84
N ASP A 128 13.88 0.87 -8.01
CA ASP A 128 12.89 1.82 -8.55
C ASP A 128 12.82 3.09 -7.67
N ILE A 129 12.71 2.89 -6.34
CA ILE A 129 12.67 4.01 -5.39
C ILE A 129 13.88 4.92 -5.60
N ARG A 130 15.07 4.35 -5.61
CA ARG A 130 16.33 5.11 -5.69
C ARG A 130 16.58 5.76 -7.04
N SER A 131 16.28 5.04 -8.12
CA SER A 131 16.63 5.47 -9.48
C SER A 131 15.52 6.29 -10.17
N THR A 132 14.27 6.15 -9.72
CA THR A 132 13.13 6.74 -10.42
C THR A 132 12.32 7.68 -9.53
N TYR A 133 11.89 7.22 -8.36
CA TYR A 133 10.95 8.01 -7.55
C TYR A 133 11.64 9.14 -6.79
N LEU A 134 12.73 8.86 -6.07
CA LEU A 134 13.48 9.90 -5.35
C LEU A 134 14.00 11.03 -6.25
N PRO A 135 14.57 10.75 -7.45
CA PRO A 135 14.94 11.81 -8.39
C PRO A 135 13.80 12.67 -8.92
N LYS A 136 12.55 12.19 -8.75
CA LYS A 136 11.34 12.90 -9.11
C LYS A 136 10.63 13.55 -7.91
N ASP A 137 11.35 13.64 -6.78
CA ASP A 137 10.88 14.22 -5.52
C ASP A 137 9.66 13.50 -4.90
N PHE A 138 9.50 12.19 -5.14
CA PHE A 138 8.57 11.34 -4.40
C PHE A 138 9.29 10.64 -3.26
N SER A 139 8.81 10.81 -2.02
CA SER A 139 9.50 10.33 -0.82
C SER A 139 8.65 9.48 0.12
N GLN A 140 7.37 9.27 -0.18
CA GLN A 140 6.48 8.51 0.70
C GLN A 140 6.17 7.14 0.09
N PHE A 141 6.53 6.07 0.82
CA PHE A 141 6.37 4.69 0.38
C PHE A 141 5.75 3.85 1.49
N LYS A 142 4.79 3.03 1.12
CA LYS A 142 4.02 2.18 2.02
C LYS A 142 4.22 0.72 1.69
N ILE A 143 4.47 -0.07 2.73
CA ILE A 143 4.47 -1.53 2.67
C ILE A 143 3.16 -2.01 3.28
N GLU A 144 2.41 -2.83 2.56
CA GLU A 144 1.28 -3.56 3.14
C GLU A 144 1.73 -4.87 3.77
N GLY A 145 0.87 -5.50 4.58
CA GLY A 145 1.15 -6.81 5.12
C GLY A 145 0.82 -7.02 6.60
N ARG A 146 0.26 -6.02 7.27
CA ARG A 146 -0.04 -6.12 8.73
C ARG A 146 -0.92 -7.30 9.11
N SER A 147 -1.81 -7.74 8.21
CA SER A 147 -2.71 -8.90 8.42
C SER A 147 -2.12 -10.23 7.91
N LEU A 148 -0.93 -10.21 7.31
CA LEU A 148 -0.34 -11.38 6.64
C LEU A 148 0.56 -12.22 7.55
N GLY A 149 0.68 -11.82 8.81
CA GLY A 149 1.55 -12.47 9.79
C GLY A 149 2.96 -11.88 9.83
N SER A 150 3.63 -12.08 10.99
CA SER A 150 4.93 -11.48 11.28
C SER A 150 6.04 -11.99 10.35
N ALA A 151 6.04 -13.25 9.98
CA ALA A 151 7.07 -13.83 9.12
C ALA A 151 7.11 -13.13 7.74
N LEU A 152 5.94 -12.92 7.11
CA LEU A 152 5.87 -12.26 5.81
C LEU A 152 6.20 -10.77 5.93
N LEU A 153 5.78 -10.12 7.01
CA LEU A 153 6.12 -8.72 7.26
C LEU A 153 7.64 -8.55 7.43
N LEU A 154 8.32 -9.46 8.14
CA LEU A 154 9.77 -9.45 8.27
C LEU A 154 10.47 -9.61 6.92
N GLU A 155 9.98 -10.46 6.02
CA GLU A 155 10.55 -10.60 4.67
C GLU A 155 10.42 -9.29 3.87
N PHE A 156 9.31 -8.54 4.00
CA PHE A 156 9.21 -7.22 3.38
C PHE A 156 10.19 -6.22 3.98
N LEU A 157 10.31 -6.19 5.29
CA LEU A 157 11.26 -5.30 5.96
C LEU A 157 12.70 -5.63 5.54
N LEU A 158 13.06 -6.91 5.46
CA LEU A 158 14.35 -7.34 4.92
C LEU A 158 14.56 -6.83 3.50
N HIS A 159 13.58 -7.01 2.61
CA HIS A 159 13.68 -6.60 1.22
C HIS A 159 13.90 -5.09 1.07
N TYR A 160 13.14 -4.27 1.81
CA TYR A 160 13.18 -2.81 1.64
C TYR A 160 14.25 -2.10 2.47
N LEU A 161 14.58 -2.63 3.65
CA LEU A 161 15.45 -1.93 4.61
C LEU A 161 16.85 -2.49 4.71
N THR A 162 17.11 -3.69 4.16
CA THR A 162 18.43 -4.32 4.20
C THR A 162 19.11 -4.22 2.83
N ARG A 163 20.40 -3.94 2.81
CA ARG A 163 21.17 -3.97 1.56
C ARG A 163 21.30 -5.39 1.05
N PRO A 164 21.14 -5.67 -0.26
CA PRO A 164 21.15 -7.02 -0.82
C PRO A 164 22.28 -7.94 -0.35
N PRO A 165 23.55 -7.50 -0.25
CA PRO A 165 24.64 -8.36 0.23
C PRO A 165 24.46 -8.89 1.66
N TYR A 166 23.64 -8.24 2.47
CA TYR A 166 23.40 -8.58 3.87
C TYR A 166 22.08 -9.31 4.12
N HIS A 167 21.25 -9.53 3.11
CA HIS A 167 19.93 -10.16 3.27
C HIS A 167 20.02 -11.52 3.98
N ILE A 168 20.99 -12.37 3.59
CA ILE A 168 21.16 -13.69 4.19
C ILE A 168 21.55 -13.57 5.66
N HIS A 169 22.55 -12.76 5.98
CA HIS A 169 23.01 -12.56 7.35
C HIS A 169 21.93 -12.03 8.28
N VAL A 170 21.18 -11.01 7.83
CA VAL A 170 20.11 -10.44 8.65
C VAL A 170 18.97 -11.44 8.82
N ARG A 171 18.63 -12.21 7.77
CA ARG A 171 17.63 -13.27 7.86
C ARG A 171 18.06 -14.35 8.84
N GLU A 172 19.29 -14.84 8.75
CA GLU A 172 19.83 -15.84 9.68
C GLU A 172 19.79 -15.33 11.12
N ALA A 173 20.22 -14.12 11.39
CA ALA A 173 20.17 -13.54 12.72
C ALA A 173 18.73 -13.50 13.27
N LEU A 174 17.77 -12.96 12.47
CA LEU A 174 16.38 -12.86 12.89
C LEU A 174 15.70 -14.21 13.15
N TYR A 175 15.97 -15.22 12.32
CA TYR A 175 15.34 -16.52 12.46
C TYR A 175 16.05 -17.43 13.46
N LEU A 176 17.36 -17.32 13.60
CA LEU A 176 18.12 -18.06 14.61
C LEU A 176 17.84 -17.52 16.02
N ASP A 177 17.80 -16.19 16.18
CA ASP A 177 17.48 -15.60 17.48
C ASP A 177 16.06 -15.99 17.91
N ASN A 178 15.08 -15.93 17.01
CA ASN A 178 13.72 -16.42 17.30
C ASN A 178 13.66 -17.94 17.53
N GLY A 179 14.55 -18.72 16.91
CA GLY A 179 14.65 -20.15 17.11
C GLY A 179 15.27 -20.54 18.46
N LEU A 180 16.15 -19.70 18.97
CA LEU A 180 16.79 -19.91 20.28
C LEU A 180 15.86 -19.55 21.45
N ASP A 181 14.94 -18.61 21.25
CA ASP A 181 13.91 -18.25 22.24
C ASP A 181 12.78 -19.31 22.37
N LEU A 182 12.79 -20.35 21.54
CA LEU A 182 11.83 -21.46 21.59
C LEU A 182 12.27 -22.61 22.54
N PHE A 183 13.40 -22.48 23.15
CA PHE A 183 13.95 -23.43 24.11
C PHE A 183 14.24 -22.76 25.47
#